data_a52a40e614ba44453bdd47955d90b6b2
#
_entry.id   a52a40e614ba44453bdd47955d90b6b2
#
_cell.length_a   1.000
_cell.length_b   1.000
_cell.length_c   1.000
_cell.angle_alpha   90.00
_cell.angle_beta   90.00
_cell.angle_gamma   90.00
#
_symmetry.space_group_name_H-M   'P 1'
#
loop_
_entity.id
_entity.type
_entity.pdbx_description
1 polymer ?
#
loop_
_entity_poly.entity_id
_entity_poly.type
_entity_poly.pdbx_seq_one_letter_code
_entity_poly.pdbx_strand_id
1 'polypeptide(L)'
;MTILNTAKRALHFLRIGLAAKKLQRTQNETERLLAKRALAGLFADARGITMKVGQLFAGTDGATPFQELVEGIEPLPLKAMIPLLEKELGQKVKSVFRSIAPAIAAASLGQVHLAELKNGDKVAVKIRYPDISDAVDAELRLVGLMPGVGPVNRWGFDLDAYKRSLRDNMQRELDYRSEAQRQDYFGRAVQVPGLQVPKVYMDLCRERVLVQSRAEGVLIDKAANWPERDRLAIGQTLVTTLFKSLFVAGEVHGDPHPGNVFYSHDPNGQALVTLLDYGCTITIAEQRRLALLKLIAGCRERNPTKPLDCFAALGFDSKKLSYIGGSLPALCQILFRPFLLNHPFNPEQWQLGQGVNDLLGDYRWWFRSAGPSDLFLLMRAFQGLIQQLQQLDVNLAWWPLLQQAVGRDLIERAMAYQLPAVELPTATALSFDQQAAKLCVRVTEGDEQRVSVAMPAEAVLDLEHLIPEDVLERIKASGKIDLKQLADSIRANGIIPRQLFVFEDGGKTYRVWLE
;
A
#
# COMPACT_ATOMS: atom_id res chain seq x y z
N MET A 1 -12.37 -5.84 -34.28
CA MET A 1 -11.06 -5.63 -33.61
C MET A 1 -11.03 -6.01 -32.15
N THR A 2 -12.11 -5.87 -31.40
CA THR A 2 -12.18 -6.05 -29.94
C THR A 2 -11.95 -7.51 -29.45
N ILE A 3 -12.49 -8.52 -30.12
CA ILE A 3 -12.42 -9.93 -29.67
C ILE A 3 -10.98 -10.51 -29.78
N LEU A 4 -10.26 -10.15 -30.83
CA LEU A 4 -8.88 -10.62 -31.04
C LEU A 4 -7.89 -10.02 -30.00
N ASN A 5 -8.13 -8.78 -29.59
CA ASN A 5 -7.34 -8.12 -28.55
C ASN A 5 -7.63 -8.71 -27.16
N THR A 6 -8.89 -9.05 -26.88
CA THR A 6 -9.28 -9.69 -25.61
C THR A 6 -8.67 -11.09 -25.49
N ALA A 7 -8.66 -11.89 -26.57
CA ALA A 7 -8.07 -13.22 -26.57
C ALA A 7 -6.52 -13.18 -26.39
N LYS A 8 -5.83 -12.25 -27.06
CA LYS A 8 -4.38 -12.05 -26.88
C LYS A 8 -4.04 -11.65 -25.44
N ARG A 9 -4.84 -10.78 -24.83
CA ARG A 9 -4.66 -10.35 -23.44
C ARG A 9 -4.96 -11.46 -22.44
N ALA A 10 -6.02 -12.25 -22.65
CA ALA A 10 -6.31 -13.43 -21.83
C ALA A 10 -5.16 -14.44 -21.85
N LEU A 11 -4.55 -14.67 -23.03
CA LEU A 11 -3.38 -15.53 -23.16
C LEU A 11 -2.16 -14.96 -22.43
N HIS A 12 -2.00 -13.65 -22.43
CA HIS A 12 -0.93 -12.96 -21.72
C HIS A 12 -1.09 -13.09 -20.20
N PHE A 13 -2.30 -12.90 -19.66
CA PHE A 13 -2.60 -13.13 -18.25
C PHE A 13 -2.41 -14.59 -17.83
N LEU A 14 -2.76 -15.53 -18.68
CA LEU A 14 -2.49 -16.96 -18.43
C LEU A 14 -0.99 -17.24 -18.28
N ARG A 15 -0.17 -16.60 -19.14
CA ARG A 15 1.31 -16.67 -19.05
C ARG A 15 1.83 -16.05 -17.75
N ILE A 16 1.28 -14.91 -17.33
CA ILE A 16 1.62 -14.27 -16.04
C ILE A 16 1.26 -15.21 -14.88
N GLY A 17 0.06 -15.79 -14.88
CA GLY A 17 -0.37 -16.75 -13.85
C GLY A 17 0.51 -17.98 -13.77
N LEU A 18 0.92 -18.54 -14.92
CA LEU A 18 1.84 -19.69 -14.99
C LEU A 18 3.26 -19.32 -14.51
N ALA A 19 3.77 -18.14 -14.86
CA ALA A 19 5.06 -17.64 -14.41
C ALA A 19 5.07 -17.36 -12.90
N ALA A 20 4.00 -16.80 -12.35
CA ALA A 20 3.82 -16.60 -10.92
C ALA A 20 3.77 -17.93 -10.16
N LYS A 21 3.06 -18.94 -10.69
CA LYS A 21 3.00 -20.28 -10.11
C LYS A 21 4.37 -21.00 -10.15
N LYS A 22 5.14 -20.77 -11.22
CA LYS A 22 6.52 -21.27 -11.32
C LYS A 22 7.41 -20.62 -10.27
N LEU A 23 7.31 -19.30 -10.08
CA LEU A 23 8.05 -18.57 -9.06
C LEU A 23 7.78 -19.08 -7.64
N GLN A 24 6.51 -19.40 -7.32
CA GLN A 24 6.12 -19.95 -6.02
C GLN A 24 6.68 -21.37 -5.76
N ARG A 25 6.86 -22.17 -6.79
CA ARG A 25 7.32 -23.57 -6.67
C ARG A 25 8.84 -23.73 -6.68
N THR A 26 9.57 -22.70 -7.03
CA THR A 26 11.02 -22.75 -7.19
C THR A 26 11.73 -22.44 -5.88
N GLN A 27 12.49 -23.42 -5.38
CA GLN A 27 13.28 -23.29 -4.13
C GLN A 27 14.72 -22.83 -4.38
N ASN A 28 15.21 -22.93 -5.62
CA ASN A 28 16.56 -22.52 -6.00
C ASN A 28 16.60 -21.00 -6.29
N GLU A 29 17.54 -20.31 -5.66
CA GLU A 29 17.66 -18.85 -5.72
C GLU A 29 17.92 -18.32 -7.15
N THR A 30 18.75 -19.02 -7.93
CA THR A 30 19.05 -18.67 -9.33
C THR A 30 17.83 -18.85 -10.24
N GLU A 31 17.10 -19.95 -10.09
CA GLU A 31 15.87 -20.21 -10.84
C GLU A 31 14.75 -19.23 -10.41
N ARG A 32 14.71 -18.87 -9.13
CA ARG A 32 13.78 -17.87 -8.59
C ARG A 32 14.03 -16.51 -9.19
N LEU A 33 15.29 -16.10 -9.36
CA LEU A 33 15.68 -14.86 -10.02
C LEU A 33 15.28 -14.87 -11.50
N LEU A 34 15.51 -15.99 -12.21
CA LEU A 34 15.11 -16.16 -13.61
C LEU A 34 13.56 -16.12 -13.76
N ALA A 35 12.84 -16.77 -12.84
CA ALA A 35 11.37 -16.72 -12.84
C ALA A 35 10.83 -15.32 -12.52
N LYS A 36 11.47 -14.56 -11.62
CA LYS A 36 11.17 -13.15 -11.37
C LYS A 36 11.39 -12.30 -12.62
N ARG A 37 12.53 -12.47 -13.32
CA ARG A 37 12.81 -11.74 -14.58
C ARG A 37 11.82 -12.08 -15.68
N ALA A 38 11.46 -13.34 -15.85
CA ALA A 38 10.47 -13.77 -16.83
C ALA A 38 9.08 -13.19 -16.54
N LEU A 39 8.68 -13.19 -15.27
CA LEU A 39 7.43 -12.57 -14.82
C LEU A 39 7.43 -11.05 -15.05
N ALA A 40 8.52 -10.38 -14.74
CA ALA A 40 8.71 -8.96 -14.95
C ALA A 40 8.65 -8.59 -16.45
N GLY A 41 9.25 -9.39 -17.34
CA GLY A 41 9.14 -9.22 -18.79
C GLY A 41 7.70 -9.31 -19.31
N LEU A 42 6.92 -10.25 -18.77
CA LEU A 42 5.49 -10.34 -19.09
C LEU A 42 4.68 -9.12 -18.61
N PHE A 43 5.05 -8.52 -17.50
CA PHE A 43 4.43 -7.28 -17.03
C PHE A 43 4.82 -6.06 -17.87
N ALA A 44 6.06 -5.99 -18.36
CA ALA A 44 6.55 -4.91 -19.20
C ALA A 44 5.91 -4.90 -20.60
N ASP A 45 5.62 -6.07 -21.18
CA ASP A 45 4.94 -6.20 -22.48
C ASP A 45 3.48 -5.72 -22.44
N ALA A 46 2.90 -5.56 -21.26
CA ALA A 46 1.52 -5.14 -21.07
C ALA A 46 1.45 -3.65 -20.68
N ARG A 47 1.01 -2.80 -21.60
CA ARG A 47 0.62 -1.43 -21.27
C ARG A 47 -0.68 -1.45 -20.47
N GLY A 48 -0.80 -0.63 -19.41
CA GLY A 48 -2.03 -0.51 -18.64
C GLY A 48 -1.91 -1.04 -17.20
N ILE A 49 -2.98 -1.66 -16.68
CA ILE A 49 -3.05 -2.17 -15.29
C ILE A 49 -1.95 -3.15 -14.97
N THR A 50 -1.59 -4.03 -15.89
CA THR A 50 -0.58 -5.06 -15.66
C THR A 50 0.75 -4.45 -15.27
N MET A 51 1.13 -3.34 -15.90
CA MET A 51 2.30 -2.57 -15.55
C MET A 51 2.17 -1.91 -14.16
N LYS A 52 0.99 -1.31 -13.87
CA LYS A 52 0.72 -0.68 -12.57
C LYS A 52 0.64 -1.71 -11.43
N VAL A 53 0.06 -2.87 -11.66
CA VAL A 53 0.07 -4.00 -10.71
C VAL A 53 1.50 -4.47 -10.47
N GLY A 54 2.33 -4.58 -11.51
CA GLY A 54 3.76 -4.83 -11.38
C GLY A 54 4.47 -3.80 -10.49
N GLN A 55 4.20 -2.51 -10.68
CA GLN A 55 4.72 -1.42 -9.85
C GLN A 55 4.22 -1.50 -8.39
N LEU A 56 2.95 -1.90 -8.18
CA LEU A 56 2.38 -2.08 -6.83
C LEU A 56 3.06 -3.24 -6.07
N PHE A 57 3.40 -4.33 -6.76
CA PHE A 57 4.11 -5.47 -6.16
C PHE A 57 5.62 -5.25 -6.06
N ALA A 58 6.20 -4.37 -6.86
CA ALA A 58 7.63 -4.05 -6.83
C ALA A 58 8.11 -3.43 -5.51
N GLY A 59 7.22 -2.77 -4.75
CA GLY A 59 7.55 -2.13 -3.48
C GLY A 59 7.68 -3.06 -2.27
N THR A 60 7.47 -4.38 -2.41
CA THR A 60 7.36 -5.26 -1.24
C THR A 60 8.58 -6.13 -0.94
N ASP A 61 9.46 -6.40 -1.90
CA ASP A 61 10.67 -7.23 -1.67
C ASP A 61 11.72 -7.01 -2.78
N GLY A 62 12.58 -6.00 -2.63
CA GLY A 62 13.83 -5.87 -3.40
C GLY A 62 13.65 -5.92 -4.94
N ALA A 63 12.83 -5.05 -5.49
CA ALA A 63 12.21 -5.19 -6.80
C ALA A 63 12.96 -4.52 -7.95
N THR A 64 14.27 -4.55 -7.95
CA THR A 64 15.11 -4.08 -9.07
C THR A 64 14.70 -4.58 -10.46
N PRO A 65 14.28 -5.85 -10.67
CA PRO A 65 13.91 -6.30 -12.03
C PRO A 65 12.63 -5.69 -12.60
N PHE A 66 11.72 -5.19 -11.75
CA PHE A 66 10.46 -4.59 -12.22
C PHE A 66 10.60 -3.11 -12.57
N GLN A 67 11.53 -2.40 -11.95
CA GLN A 67 11.82 -0.99 -12.25
C GLN A 67 12.50 -0.83 -13.61
N GLU A 68 13.52 -1.64 -13.91
CA GLU A 68 14.26 -1.59 -15.18
C GLU A 68 13.39 -1.90 -16.40
N LEU A 69 12.30 -2.68 -16.24
CA LEU A 69 11.43 -3.09 -17.34
C LEU A 69 10.33 -2.08 -17.65
N VAL A 70 9.97 -1.21 -16.71
CA VAL A 70 8.97 -0.16 -16.90
C VAL A 70 9.56 1.05 -17.66
N GLU A 71 10.86 1.28 -17.54
CA GLU A 71 11.58 2.39 -18.19
C GLU A 71 11.78 2.20 -19.71
N GLY A 72 11.53 1.00 -20.25
CA GLY A 72 11.80 0.64 -21.66
C GLY A 72 10.65 0.84 -22.65
N ILE A 73 9.51 1.44 -22.26
CA ILE A 73 8.37 1.62 -23.18
C ILE A 73 8.59 2.86 -24.06
N GLU A 74 8.70 2.65 -25.38
CA GLU A 74 8.79 3.75 -26.33
C GLU A 74 7.46 4.53 -26.41
N PRO A 75 7.49 5.88 -26.27
CA PRO A 75 6.32 6.72 -26.46
C PRO A 75 5.81 6.65 -27.92
N LEU A 76 4.53 6.92 -28.10
CA LEU A 76 3.98 7.09 -29.44
C LEU A 76 4.51 8.38 -30.09
N PRO A 77 4.71 8.40 -31.43
CA PRO A 77 5.12 9.62 -32.10
C PRO A 77 4.12 10.75 -31.84
N LEU A 78 4.62 11.98 -31.61
CA LEU A 78 3.78 13.16 -31.38
C LEU A 78 2.67 13.32 -32.42
N LYS A 79 2.99 13.03 -33.69
CA LYS A 79 2.04 13.12 -34.83
C LYS A 79 0.78 12.25 -34.61
N ALA A 80 0.90 11.13 -33.88
CA ALA A 80 -0.23 10.27 -33.55
C ALA A 80 -1.07 10.84 -32.38
N MET A 81 -0.48 11.68 -31.51
CA MET A 81 -1.17 12.26 -30.36
C MET A 81 -1.85 13.60 -30.66
N ILE A 82 -1.42 14.33 -31.68
CA ILE A 82 -1.98 15.65 -32.06
C ILE A 82 -3.49 15.60 -32.27
N PRO A 83 -4.07 14.65 -33.04
CA PRO A 83 -5.51 14.62 -33.27
C PRO A 83 -6.32 14.46 -31.98
N LEU A 84 -5.82 13.67 -31.03
CA LEU A 84 -6.43 13.49 -29.73
C LEU A 84 -6.33 14.79 -28.93
N LEU A 85 -5.16 15.42 -28.89
CA LEU A 85 -4.94 16.68 -28.16
C LEU A 85 -5.86 17.79 -28.70
N GLU A 86 -5.98 17.95 -30.04
CA GLU A 86 -6.87 18.92 -30.68
C GLU A 86 -8.34 18.64 -30.38
N LYS A 87 -8.75 17.35 -30.37
CA LYS A 87 -10.11 16.95 -30.02
C LYS A 87 -10.44 17.30 -28.56
N GLU A 88 -9.55 17.00 -27.65
CA GLU A 88 -9.74 17.28 -26.20
C GLU A 88 -9.76 18.79 -25.92
N LEU A 89 -8.86 19.55 -26.51
CA LEU A 89 -8.80 21.00 -26.35
C LEU A 89 -9.92 21.75 -27.09
N GLY A 90 -10.56 21.12 -28.09
CA GLY A 90 -11.57 21.78 -28.93
C GLY A 90 -10.98 22.84 -29.89
N GLN A 91 -9.66 22.87 -30.05
CA GLN A 91 -8.94 23.85 -30.87
C GLN A 91 -7.62 23.30 -31.39
N LYS A 92 -7.06 23.98 -32.43
CA LYS A 92 -5.79 23.54 -33.00
C LYS A 92 -4.63 23.71 -32.01
N VAL A 93 -3.71 22.73 -31.99
CA VAL A 93 -2.50 22.77 -31.16
C VAL A 93 -1.75 24.09 -31.35
N LYS A 94 -1.60 24.56 -32.56
CA LYS A 94 -0.92 25.83 -32.92
C LYS A 94 -1.58 27.08 -32.33
N SER A 95 -2.87 27.04 -31.95
CA SER A 95 -3.54 28.18 -31.29
C SER A 95 -3.21 28.26 -29.80
N VAL A 96 -2.91 27.14 -29.15
CA VAL A 96 -2.61 27.05 -27.71
C VAL A 96 -1.11 27.12 -27.45
N PHE A 97 -0.34 26.33 -28.18
CA PHE A 97 1.09 26.17 -27.98
C PHE A 97 1.90 26.90 -29.04
N ARG A 98 2.99 27.55 -28.63
CA ARG A 98 4.02 28.08 -29.54
C ARG A 98 4.84 26.92 -30.12
N SER A 99 5.17 25.95 -29.27
CA SER A 99 5.88 24.72 -29.64
C SER A 99 5.46 23.57 -28.74
N ILE A 100 5.54 22.35 -29.28
CA ILE A 100 5.40 21.10 -28.54
C ILE A 100 6.44 20.11 -29.07
N ALA A 101 7.22 19.53 -28.14
CA ALA A 101 8.30 18.59 -28.45
C ALA A 101 7.77 17.13 -28.52
N PRO A 102 8.52 16.21 -29.13
CA PRO A 102 8.29 14.77 -28.92
C PRO A 102 8.19 14.41 -27.43
N ALA A 103 7.58 13.27 -27.11
CA ALA A 103 7.46 12.83 -25.73
C ALA A 103 8.85 12.62 -25.10
N ILE A 104 8.99 13.06 -23.87
CA ILE A 104 10.20 12.89 -23.06
C ILE A 104 10.13 11.67 -22.17
N ALA A 105 8.92 11.18 -21.88
CA ALA A 105 8.68 10.01 -21.04
C ALA A 105 7.36 9.34 -21.44
N ALA A 106 7.36 8.01 -21.34
CA ALA A 106 6.13 7.22 -21.30
C ALA A 106 5.67 7.10 -19.85
N ALA A 107 4.35 7.23 -19.63
CA ALA A 107 3.69 6.92 -18.38
C ALA A 107 2.84 5.65 -18.55
N SER A 108 2.33 5.08 -17.44
CA SER A 108 1.51 3.84 -17.49
C SER A 108 0.31 3.96 -18.44
N LEU A 109 -0.37 5.11 -18.43
CA LEU A 109 -1.61 5.34 -19.17
C LEU A 109 -1.48 6.42 -20.27
N GLY A 110 -0.31 7.02 -20.44
CA GLY A 110 -0.10 8.12 -21.38
C GLY A 110 1.36 8.45 -21.59
N GLN A 111 1.63 9.63 -22.09
CA GLN A 111 2.98 10.13 -22.30
C GLN A 111 3.08 11.63 -22.01
N VAL A 112 4.28 12.11 -21.71
CA VAL A 112 4.55 13.50 -21.32
C VAL A 112 5.36 14.20 -22.41
N HIS A 113 4.88 15.37 -22.83
CA HIS A 113 5.51 16.25 -23.79
C HIS A 113 5.91 17.57 -23.14
N LEU A 114 7.06 18.11 -23.48
CA LEU A 114 7.39 19.50 -23.16
C LEU A 114 6.80 20.42 -24.22
N ALA A 115 6.26 21.54 -23.76
CA ALA A 115 5.67 22.53 -24.65
C ALA A 115 5.89 23.95 -24.13
N GLU A 116 5.67 24.94 -24.99
CA GLU A 116 5.63 26.36 -24.66
C GLU A 116 4.28 26.92 -25.06
N LEU A 117 3.60 27.56 -24.13
CA LEU A 117 2.33 28.25 -24.37
C LEU A 117 2.56 29.54 -25.16
N LYS A 118 1.48 30.12 -25.72
CA LYS A 118 1.56 31.39 -26.48
C LYS A 118 2.09 32.56 -25.65
N ASN A 119 1.83 32.54 -24.34
CA ASN A 119 2.33 33.56 -23.40
C ASN A 119 3.81 33.37 -23.00
N GLY A 120 4.47 32.30 -23.49
CA GLY A 120 5.86 31.99 -23.18
C GLY A 120 6.06 31.03 -22.00
N ASP A 121 5.00 30.62 -21.32
CA ASP A 121 5.13 29.69 -20.20
C ASP A 121 5.59 28.30 -20.68
N LYS A 122 6.61 27.77 -20.03
CA LYS A 122 7.10 26.41 -20.26
C LYS A 122 6.24 25.43 -19.50
N VAL A 123 5.68 24.45 -20.19
CA VAL A 123 4.73 23.48 -19.62
C VAL A 123 5.10 22.04 -19.94
N ALA A 124 4.62 21.13 -19.10
CA ALA A 124 4.54 19.71 -19.38
C ALA A 124 3.08 19.37 -19.73
N VAL A 125 2.90 18.61 -20.81
CA VAL A 125 1.60 18.17 -21.31
C VAL A 125 1.55 16.66 -21.24
N LYS A 126 0.76 16.12 -20.30
CA LYS A 126 0.50 14.68 -20.14
C LYS A 126 -0.72 14.35 -20.99
N ILE A 127 -0.59 13.41 -21.91
CA ILE A 127 -1.63 13.02 -22.87
C ILE A 127 -1.87 11.52 -22.71
N ARG A 128 -3.12 11.14 -22.43
CA ARG A 128 -3.53 9.74 -22.29
C ARG A 128 -3.52 9.03 -23.65
N TYR A 129 -3.06 7.77 -23.64
CA TYR A 129 -3.09 6.96 -24.87
C TYR A 129 -4.52 6.75 -25.37
N PRO A 130 -4.73 6.71 -26.71
CA PRO A 130 -6.00 6.31 -27.28
C PRO A 130 -6.32 4.87 -26.85
N ASP A 131 -7.61 4.57 -26.63
CA ASP A 131 -8.16 3.23 -26.32
C ASP A 131 -7.63 2.57 -25.03
N ILE A 132 -6.88 3.31 -24.19
CA ILE A 132 -6.35 2.76 -22.94
C ILE A 132 -7.47 2.44 -21.93
N SER A 133 -8.59 3.16 -21.97
CA SER A 133 -9.75 2.90 -21.08
C SER A 133 -10.33 1.51 -21.29
N ASP A 134 -10.55 1.13 -22.57
CA ASP A 134 -11.08 -0.20 -22.92
C ASP A 134 -10.10 -1.31 -22.50
N ALA A 135 -8.81 -1.00 -22.60
CA ALA A 135 -7.76 -1.90 -22.16
C ALA A 135 -7.80 -2.12 -20.64
N VAL A 136 -7.90 -1.03 -19.89
CA VAL A 136 -8.00 -1.03 -18.42
C VAL A 136 -9.26 -1.76 -17.97
N ASP A 137 -10.41 -1.51 -18.57
CA ASP A 137 -11.67 -2.19 -18.24
C ASP A 137 -11.61 -3.70 -18.52
N ALA A 138 -10.99 -4.11 -19.61
CA ALA A 138 -10.81 -5.53 -19.93
C ALA A 138 -9.90 -6.21 -18.89
N GLU A 139 -8.81 -5.55 -18.48
CA GLU A 139 -7.88 -6.07 -17.49
C GLU A 139 -8.51 -6.13 -16.08
N LEU A 140 -9.29 -5.12 -15.68
CA LEU A 140 -10.03 -5.13 -14.41
C LEU A 140 -11.04 -6.26 -14.31
N ARG A 141 -11.72 -6.62 -15.41
CA ARG A 141 -12.59 -7.79 -15.48
C ARG A 141 -11.81 -9.08 -15.26
N LEU A 142 -10.62 -9.21 -15.85
CA LEU A 142 -9.76 -10.39 -15.68
C LEU A 142 -9.22 -10.50 -14.24
N VAL A 143 -8.80 -9.38 -13.63
CA VAL A 143 -8.42 -9.35 -12.21
C VAL A 143 -9.60 -9.74 -11.31
N GLY A 144 -10.83 -9.34 -11.68
CA GLY A 144 -12.05 -9.75 -10.99
C GLY A 144 -12.27 -11.27 -10.96
N LEU A 145 -11.78 -12.00 -11.98
CA LEU A 145 -11.90 -13.46 -12.10
C LEU A 145 -10.74 -14.23 -11.43
N MET A 146 -9.70 -13.54 -10.93
CA MET A 146 -8.59 -14.22 -10.26
C MET A 146 -9.05 -14.82 -8.93
N PRO A 147 -8.89 -16.14 -8.72
CA PRO A 147 -9.12 -16.76 -7.43
C PRO A 147 -8.08 -16.27 -6.43
N GLY A 148 -8.46 -16.15 -5.17
CA GLY A 148 -7.51 -15.91 -4.10
C GLY A 148 -6.50 -17.05 -4.02
N VAL A 149 -5.21 -16.73 -3.99
CA VAL A 149 -4.12 -17.73 -3.95
C VAL A 149 -3.25 -17.51 -2.72
N GLY A 150 -2.88 -18.59 -2.05
CA GLY A 150 -1.91 -18.58 -0.97
C GLY A 150 -2.39 -17.92 0.33
N PRO A 151 -1.56 -17.07 0.98
CA PRO A 151 -1.87 -16.47 2.28
C PRO A 151 -3.17 -15.67 2.31
N VAL A 152 -3.61 -15.15 1.15
CA VAL A 152 -4.79 -14.30 1.03
C VAL A 152 -6.07 -15.03 1.46
N ASN A 153 -6.27 -16.27 1.01
CA ASN A 153 -7.42 -17.08 1.43
C ASN A 153 -7.29 -17.55 2.88
N ARG A 154 -6.07 -17.99 3.23
CA ARG A 154 -5.81 -18.55 4.56
C ARG A 154 -6.06 -17.56 5.69
N TRP A 155 -5.77 -16.27 5.47
CA TRP A 155 -5.84 -15.24 6.50
C TRP A 155 -7.08 -14.34 6.39
N GLY A 156 -8.06 -14.70 5.55
CA GLY A 156 -9.33 -14.02 5.44
C GLY A 156 -9.21 -12.56 4.96
N PHE A 157 -8.35 -12.31 3.97
CA PHE A 157 -8.32 -11.00 3.30
C PHE A 157 -9.61 -10.75 2.55
N ASP A 158 -10.16 -9.54 2.65
CA ASP A 158 -11.29 -9.12 1.82
C ASP A 158 -10.80 -8.80 0.39
N LEU A 159 -10.67 -9.86 -0.42
CA LEU A 159 -10.25 -9.76 -1.82
C LEU A 159 -11.14 -8.83 -2.63
N ASP A 160 -12.43 -8.81 -2.35
CA ASP A 160 -13.36 -7.97 -3.10
C ASP A 160 -13.19 -6.49 -2.75
N ALA A 161 -12.87 -6.18 -1.49
CA ALA A 161 -12.49 -4.82 -1.10
C ALA A 161 -11.18 -4.39 -1.79
N TYR A 162 -10.17 -5.26 -1.86
CA TYR A 162 -8.92 -4.97 -2.58
C TYR A 162 -9.14 -4.80 -4.09
N LYS A 163 -9.97 -5.66 -4.72
CA LYS A 163 -10.35 -5.54 -6.13
C LYS A 163 -11.10 -4.25 -6.40
N ARG A 164 -12.03 -3.86 -5.53
CA ARG A 164 -12.74 -2.57 -5.62
C ARG A 164 -11.77 -1.40 -5.50
N SER A 165 -10.93 -1.39 -4.47
CA SER A 165 -9.92 -0.34 -4.27
C SER A 165 -8.98 -0.19 -5.47
N LEU A 166 -8.52 -1.30 -6.05
CA LEU A 166 -7.70 -1.28 -7.26
C LEU A 166 -8.48 -0.70 -8.45
N ARG A 167 -9.74 -1.12 -8.65
CA ARG A 167 -10.59 -0.60 -9.73
C ARG A 167 -10.80 0.91 -9.59
N ASP A 168 -11.14 1.37 -8.39
CA ASP A 168 -11.41 2.78 -8.12
C ASP A 168 -10.16 3.63 -8.35
N ASN A 169 -8.99 3.14 -7.93
CA ASN A 169 -7.72 3.83 -8.19
C ASN A 169 -7.42 3.91 -9.70
N MET A 170 -7.60 2.82 -10.43
CA MET A 170 -7.38 2.81 -11.88
C MET A 170 -8.33 3.74 -12.64
N GLN A 171 -9.60 3.78 -12.24
CA GLN A 171 -10.57 4.71 -12.83
C GLN A 171 -10.22 6.17 -12.56
N ARG A 172 -9.70 6.49 -11.36
CA ARG A 172 -9.20 7.83 -11.03
C ARG A 172 -7.98 8.23 -11.87
N GLU A 173 -7.07 7.30 -12.13
CA GLU A 173 -5.90 7.55 -12.98
C GLU A 173 -6.24 7.76 -14.45
N LEU A 174 -7.42 7.32 -14.90
CA LEU A 174 -7.92 7.59 -16.26
C LEU A 174 -8.47 9.00 -16.44
N ASP A 175 -8.72 9.75 -15.37
CA ASP A 175 -9.26 11.12 -15.44
C ASP A 175 -8.18 12.14 -15.06
N TYR A 176 -7.48 12.67 -16.06
CA TYR A 176 -6.45 13.70 -15.88
C TYR A 176 -6.99 15.06 -15.43
N ARG A 177 -8.27 15.33 -15.64
CA ARG A 177 -8.89 16.54 -15.08
C ARG A 177 -9.06 16.40 -13.56
N SER A 178 -9.45 15.24 -13.11
CA SER A 178 -9.50 14.93 -11.67
C SER A 178 -8.10 14.93 -11.03
N GLU A 179 -7.08 14.43 -11.74
CA GLU A 179 -5.68 14.53 -11.30
C GLU A 179 -5.25 16.00 -11.16
N ALA A 180 -5.57 16.85 -12.14
CA ALA A 180 -5.29 18.27 -12.11
C ALA A 180 -5.94 18.99 -10.92
N GLN A 181 -7.19 18.66 -10.59
CA GLN A 181 -7.89 19.19 -9.43
C GLN A 181 -7.24 18.80 -8.10
N ARG A 182 -6.83 17.54 -7.97
CA ARG A 182 -6.12 17.05 -6.78
C ARG A 182 -4.76 17.73 -6.62
N GLN A 183 -4.01 17.88 -7.70
CA GLN A 183 -2.73 18.58 -7.71
C GLN A 183 -2.88 20.03 -7.25
N ASP A 184 -3.86 20.76 -7.80
CA ASP A 184 -4.15 22.15 -7.43
C ASP A 184 -4.57 22.26 -5.96
N TYR A 185 -5.44 21.35 -5.47
CA TYR A 185 -5.80 21.28 -4.06
C TYR A 185 -4.58 21.00 -3.18
N PHE A 186 -3.76 20.01 -3.52
CA PHE A 186 -2.56 19.64 -2.77
C PHE A 186 -1.58 20.82 -2.69
N GLY A 187 -1.33 21.48 -3.82
CA GLY A 187 -0.44 22.65 -3.86
C GLY A 187 -0.90 23.80 -3.00
N ARG A 188 -2.23 23.98 -2.81
CA ARG A 188 -2.80 25.01 -1.91
C ARG A 188 -2.83 24.56 -0.45
N ALA A 189 -3.14 23.31 -0.19
CA ALA A 189 -3.37 22.81 1.17
C ALA A 189 -2.07 22.39 1.88
N VAL A 190 -1.06 21.91 1.12
CA VAL A 190 0.20 21.39 1.67
C VAL A 190 1.33 22.40 1.43
N GLN A 191 1.38 23.42 2.26
CA GLN A 191 2.40 24.46 2.19
C GLN A 191 3.59 24.11 3.10
N VAL A 192 4.71 23.72 2.50
CA VAL A 192 5.96 23.33 3.20
C VAL A 192 7.15 24.09 2.57
N PRO A 193 8.00 24.71 3.37
CA PRO A 193 9.24 25.30 2.86
C PRO A 193 10.06 24.26 2.09
N GLY A 194 10.54 24.62 0.90
CA GLY A 194 11.28 23.70 0.04
C GLY A 194 10.44 22.77 -0.83
N LEU A 195 9.10 22.67 -0.60
CA LEU A 195 8.21 21.91 -1.47
C LEU A 195 7.74 22.75 -2.66
N GLN A 196 7.78 22.17 -3.83
CA GLN A 196 7.17 22.69 -5.05
C GLN A 196 6.11 21.72 -5.59
N VAL A 197 4.97 22.28 -6.00
CA VAL A 197 3.92 21.58 -6.73
C VAL A 197 3.75 22.33 -8.05
N PRO A 198 3.88 21.67 -9.21
CA PRO A 198 3.74 22.34 -10.49
C PRO A 198 2.37 23.00 -10.62
N LYS A 199 2.34 24.27 -11.07
CA LYS A 199 1.10 24.99 -11.32
C LYS A 199 0.30 24.31 -12.43
N VAL A 200 -0.99 24.07 -12.16
CA VAL A 200 -1.91 23.48 -13.15
C VAL A 200 -2.57 24.57 -13.98
N TYR A 201 -2.68 24.35 -15.28
CA TYR A 201 -3.41 25.21 -16.22
C TYR A 201 -4.80 24.61 -16.45
N MET A 202 -5.71 24.81 -15.46
CA MET A 202 -7.02 24.15 -15.43
C MET A 202 -7.86 24.36 -16.71
N ASP A 203 -7.76 25.53 -17.35
CA ASP A 203 -8.45 25.83 -18.61
C ASP A 203 -7.98 24.94 -19.78
N LEU A 204 -6.80 24.37 -19.69
CA LEU A 204 -6.22 23.45 -20.68
C LEU A 204 -6.31 21.99 -20.26
N CYS A 205 -6.76 21.69 -19.04
CA CYS A 205 -6.92 20.33 -18.56
C CYS A 205 -8.26 19.74 -18.98
N ARG A 206 -8.24 18.49 -19.45
CA ARG A 206 -9.41 17.71 -19.89
C ARG A 206 -9.27 16.29 -19.34
N GLU A 207 -10.26 15.45 -19.56
CA GLU A 207 -10.24 14.05 -19.13
C GLU A 207 -8.98 13.29 -19.59
N ARG A 208 -8.47 13.62 -20.80
CA ARG A 208 -7.31 12.94 -21.40
C ARG A 208 -6.06 13.81 -21.52
N VAL A 209 -6.11 15.02 -21.01
CA VAL A 209 -5.00 16.00 -21.12
C VAL A 209 -4.82 16.73 -19.78
N LEU A 210 -3.61 16.70 -19.26
CA LEU A 210 -3.19 17.53 -18.13
C LEU A 210 -2.07 18.46 -18.60
N VAL A 211 -2.20 19.74 -18.31
CA VAL A 211 -1.21 20.76 -18.59
C VAL A 211 -0.77 21.43 -17.29
N GLN A 212 0.51 21.34 -17.00
CA GLN A 212 1.12 21.91 -15.79
C GLN A 212 2.41 22.65 -16.12
N SER A 213 2.88 23.51 -15.22
CA SER A 213 4.20 24.12 -15.37
C SER A 213 5.29 23.05 -15.43
N ARG A 214 6.30 23.28 -16.28
CA ARG A 214 7.42 22.37 -16.39
C ARG A 214 8.21 22.35 -15.08
N ALA A 215 8.37 21.16 -14.52
CA ALA A 215 9.30 20.93 -13.43
C ALA A 215 10.71 20.72 -13.98
N GLU A 216 11.69 21.26 -13.28
CA GLU A 216 13.11 21.09 -13.57
C GLU A 216 13.80 20.53 -12.34
N GLY A 217 14.78 19.64 -12.56
CA GLY A 217 15.51 19.03 -11.45
C GLY A 217 16.19 17.73 -11.85
N VAL A 218 16.78 17.09 -10.87
CA VAL A 218 17.45 15.79 -11.00
C VAL A 218 16.70 14.73 -10.19
N LEU A 219 16.95 13.47 -10.48
CA LEU A 219 16.45 12.35 -9.69
C LEU A 219 17.30 12.13 -8.43
N ILE A 220 16.81 11.27 -7.54
CA ILE A 220 17.38 11.04 -6.21
C ILE A 220 18.82 10.52 -6.24
N ASP A 221 19.18 9.70 -7.22
CA ASP A 221 20.54 9.17 -7.41
C ASP A 221 21.60 10.27 -7.57
N LYS A 222 21.23 11.41 -8.17
CA LYS A 222 22.07 12.60 -8.27
C LYS A 222 21.99 13.46 -7.00
N ALA A 223 20.79 13.67 -6.45
CA ALA A 223 20.60 14.45 -5.24
C ALA A 223 21.26 13.82 -4.00
N ALA A 224 21.39 12.51 -3.95
CA ALA A 224 22.10 11.77 -2.90
C ALA A 224 23.60 12.14 -2.81
N ASN A 225 24.17 12.69 -3.88
CA ASN A 225 25.56 13.15 -3.91
C ASN A 225 25.72 14.64 -3.56
N TRP A 226 24.64 15.33 -3.19
CA TRP A 226 24.70 16.73 -2.78
C TRP A 226 25.28 16.87 -1.36
N PRO A 227 25.72 18.09 -0.97
CA PRO A 227 26.16 18.35 0.39
C PRO A 227 25.14 17.90 1.43
N GLU A 228 25.63 17.44 2.59
CA GLU A 228 24.79 16.95 3.69
C GLU A 228 23.68 17.94 4.08
N ARG A 229 24.02 19.24 4.13
CA ARG A 229 23.05 20.32 4.40
C ARG A 229 21.84 20.24 3.46
N ASP A 230 22.06 20.05 2.15
CA ASP A 230 21.00 20.03 1.15
C ASP A 230 20.20 18.73 1.23
N ARG A 231 20.88 17.59 1.47
CA ARG A 231 20.22 16.29 1.69
C ARG A 231 19.33 16.32 2.94
N LEU A 232 19.80 16.93 4.04
CA LEU A 232 19.00 17.12 5.25
C LEU A 232 17.78 18.01 4.98
N ALA A 233 17.94 19.13 4.26
CA ALA A 233 16.84 20.02 3.89
C ALA A 233 15.79 19.27 3.04
N ILE A 234 16.20 18.46 2.07
CA ILE A 234 15.34 17.61 1.28
C ILE A 234 14.57 16.63 2.18
N GLY A 235 15.27 15.90 3.05
CA GLY A 235 14.67 14.95 3.96
C GLY A 235 13.62 15.60 4.89
N GLN A 236 13.93 16.77 5.44
CA GLN A 236 12.99 17.55 6.26
C GLN A 236 11.75 17.96 5.46
N THR A 237 11.94 18.43 4.23
CA THR A 237 10.82 18.77 3.33
C THR A 237 9.93 17.57 3.05
N LEU A 238 10.50 16.41 2.71
CA LEU A 238 9.76 15.17 2.43
C LEU A 238 8.94 14.71 3.64
N VAL A 239 9.56 14.61 4.82
CA VAL A 239 8.89 14.19 6.06
C VAL A 239 7.79 15.17 6.46
N THR A 240 8.07 16.48 6.43
CA THR A 240 7.09 17.52 6.77
C THR A 240 5.93 17.52 5.78
N THR A 241 6.20 17.29 4.49
CA THR A 241 5.18 17.16 3.45
C THR A 241 4.24 16.00 3.74
N LEU A 242 4.77 14.81 4.07
CA LEU A 242 3.94 13.66 4.44
C LEU A 242 3.07 13.99 5.66
N PHE A 243 3.61 14.61 6.72
CA PHE A 243 2.84 14.90 7.92
C PHE A 243 1.76 15.95 7.67
N LYS A 244 2.06 17.03 6.94
CA LYS A 244 1.04 18.05 6.60
C LYS A 244 -0.03 17.46 5.68
N SER A 245 0.36 16.71 4.67
CA SER A 245 -0.60 16.07 3.75
C SER A 245 -1.51 15.10 4.48
N LEU A 246 -0.96 14.27 5.38
CA LEU A 246 -1.71 13.28 6.15
C LEU A 246 -2.59 13.91 7.22
N PHE A 247 -2.02 14.71 8.12
CA PHE A 247 -2.74 15.14 9.32
C PHE A 247 -3.49 16.45 9.15
N VAL A 248 -3.02 17.36 8.29
CA VAL A 248 -3.65 18.68 8.09
C VAL A 248 -4.56 18.68 6.87
N ALA A 249 -4.02 18.42 5.68
CA ALA A 249 -4.79 18.44 4.44
C ALA A 249 -5.74 17.24 4.29
N GLY A 250 -5.34 16.06 4.80
CA GLY A 250 -6.12 14.82 4.65
C GLY A 250 -6.02 14.20 3.26
N GLU A 251 -5.11 14.69 2.42
CA GLU A 251 -4.87 14.19 1.07
C GLU A 251 -3.40 13.82 0.95
N VAL A 252 -3.09 12.52 0.85
CA VAL A 252 -1.73 12.00 0.83
C VAL A 252 -1.35 11.58 -0.58
N HIS A 253 -0.16 11.98 -1.03
CA HIS A 253 0.43 11.48 -2.27
C HIS A 253 0.79 9.99 -2.10
N GLY A 254 0.09 9.11 -2.81
CA GLY A 254 0.16 7.65 -2.63
C GLY A 254 1.16 6.95 -3.55
N ASP A 255 1.86 7.67 -4.42
CA ASP A 255 2.85 7.11 -5.35
C ASP A 255 4.25 7.71 -5.18
N PRO A 256 5.01 7.26 -4.17
CA PRO A 256 6.33 7.78 -3.85
C PRO A 256 7.43 7.27 -4.80
N HIS A 257 7.10 6.88 -6.01
CA HIS A 257 8.07 6.40 -6.99
C HIS A 257 9.16 7.45 -7.22
N PRO A 258 10.47 7.10 -7.25
CA PRO A 258 11.55 8.07 -7.42
C PRO A 258 11.43 8.95 -8.69
N GLY A 259 10.81 8.42 -9.75
CA GLY A 259 10.53 9.18 -10.98
C GLY A 259 9.47 10.27 -10.82
N ASN A 260 8.71 10.27 -9.72
CA ASN A 260 7.68 11.27 -9.42
C ASN A 260 8.19 12.39 -8.51
N VAL A 261 9.50 12.41 -8.22
CA VAL A 261 10.12 13.43 -7.35
C VAL A 261 11.36 14.00 -8.02
N PHE A 262 11.38 15.30 -8.22
CA PHE A 262 12.55 16.02 -8.70
C PHE A 262 13.16 16.86 -7.61
N TYR A 263 14.49 16.97 -7.65
CA TYR A 263 15.31 17.75 -6.72
C TYR A 263 16.04 18.85 -7.48
N SER A 264 16.00 20.07 -6.95
CA SER A 264 16.63 21.24 -7.55
C SER A 264 17.11 22.21 -6.48
N HIS A 265 17.71 23.31 -6.88
CA HIS A 265 18.00 24.45 -6.02
C HIS A 265 17.25 25.68 -6.53
N ASP A 266 16.79 26.51 -5.61
CA ASP A 266 16.27 27.82 -5.94
C ASP A 266 17.42 28.78 -6.34
N PRO A 267 17.15 30.00 -6.84
CA PRO A 267 18.20 30.97 -7.16
C PRO A 267 19.10 31.38 -5.99
N ASN A 268 18.67 31.15 -4.75
CA ASN A 268 19.44 31.44 -3.53
C ASN A 268 20.25 30.20 -3.05
N GLY A 269 20.20 29.10 -3.79
CA GLY A 269 20.88 27.85 -3.46
C GLY A 269 20.18 26.99 -2.40
N GLN A 270 18.89 27.25 -2.09
CA GLN A 270 18.11 26.41 -1.20
C GLN A 270 17.64 25.16 -1.95
N ALA A 271 17.81 23.98 -1.35
CA ALA A 271 17.34 22.73 -1.91
C ALA A 271 15.81 22.65 -1.94
N LEU A 272 15.27 22.22 -3.08
CA LEU A 272 13.86 22.11 -3.36
C LEU A 272 13.48 20.67 -3.72
N VAL A 273 12.27 20.30 -3.35
CA VAL A 273 11.59 19.03 -3.71
C VAL A 273 10.37 19.34 -4.53
N THR A 274 10.29 18.83 -5.75
CA THR A 274 9.11 18.96 -6.62
C THR A 274 8.40 17.62 -6.72
N LEU A 275 7.16 17.54 -6.25
CA LEU A 275 6.31 16.35 -6.39
C LEU A 275 5.54 16.39 -7.70
N LEU A 276 5.55 15.29 -8.41
CA LEU A 276 4.89 15.07 -9.69
C LEU A 276 3.86 13.94 -9.58
N ASP A 277 2.94 13.86 -10.55
CA ASP A 277 1.96 12.78 -10.71
C ASP A 277 1.01 12.59 -9.53
N TYR A 278 -0.10 13.32 -9.55
CA TYR A 278 -1.16 13.27 -8.54
C TYR A 278 -2.31 12.30 -8.91
N GLY A 279 -2.07 11.39 -9.83
CA GLY A 279 -3.01 10.35 -10.24
C GLY A 279 -3.39 9.41 -9.10
N CYS A 280 -2.42 9.08 -8.23
CA CYS A 280 -2.62 8.22 -7.07
C CYS A 280 -2.51 9.03 -5.77
N THR A 281 -3.63 9.58 -5.30
CA THR A 281 -3.74 10.22 -3.98
C THR A 281 -4.77 9.50 -3.11
N ILE A 282 -4.64 9.66 -1.79
CA ILE A 282 -5.51 9.03 -0.80
C ILE A 282 -6.12 10.12 0.06
N THR A 283 -7.45 10.16 0.09
CA THR A 283 -8.18 11.01 1.02
C THR A 283 -8.44 10.26 2.32
N ILE A 284 -8.01 10.83 3.45
CA ILE A 284 -8.19 10.22 4.78
C ILE A 284 -9.09 11.12 5.63
N ALA A 285 -10.23 10.56 6.03
CA ALA A 285 -11.21 11.25 6.85
C ALA A 285 -10.60 11.76 8.17
N GLU A 286 -11.09 12.91 8.66
CA GLU A 286 -10.54 13.59 9.84
C GLU A 286 -10.51 12.66 11.07
N GLN A 287 -11.58 11.89 11.30
CA GLN A 287 -11.67 10.96 12.42
C GLN A 287 -10.54 9.94 12.42
N ARG A 288 -10.22 9.40 11.24
CA ARG A 288 -9.11 8.44 11.07
C ARG A 288 -7.76 9.10 11.31
N ARG A 289 -7.57 10.35 10.85
CA ARG A 289 -6.34 11.12 11.08
C ARG A 289 -6.14 11.43 12.56
N LEU A 290 -7.20 11.83 13.27
CA LEU A 290 -7.17 12.08 14.72
C LEU A 290 -6.87 10.79 15.50
N ALA A 291 -7.47 9.65 15.12
CA ALA A 291 -7.21 8.36 15.75
C ALA A 291 -5.74 7.91 15.57
N LEU A 292 -5.17 8.12 14.36
CA LEU A 292 -3.77 7.80 14.10
C LEU A 292 -2.81 8.70 14.90
N LEU A 293 -3.08 10.00 14.92
CA LEU A 293 -2.27 10.96 15.66
C LEU A 293 -2.34 10.69 17.18
N LYS A 294 -3.54 10.37 17.69
CA LYS A 294 -3.74 9.95 19.09
C LYS A 294 -2.93 8.70 19.40
N LEU A 295 -2.92 7.70 18.50
CA LEU A 295 -2.18 6.47 18.70
C LEU A 295 -0.67 6.74 18.75
N ILE A 296 -0.13 7.55 17.84
CA ILE A 296 1.29 7.93 17.81
C ILE A 296 1.68 8.70 19.08
N ALA A 297 0.93 9.75 19.44
CA ALA A 297 1.20 10.58 20.61
C ALA A 297 1.05 9.76 21.91
N GLY A 298 0.01 8.93 22.00
CA GLY A 298 -0.20 8.09 23.17
C GLY A 298 0.90 7.04 23.38
N CYS A 299 1.42 6.44 22.32
CA CYS A 299 2.56 5.53 22.39
C CYS A 299 3.81 6.24 22.93
N ARG A 300 4.03 7.49 22.52
CA ARG A 300 5.17 8.28 22.97
C ARG A 300 5.06 8.69 24.45
N GLU A 301 3.90 9.17 24.87
CA GLU A 301 3.66 9.69 26.21
C GLU A 301 3.43 8.56 27.24
N ARG A 302 3.48 7.28 26.80
CA ARG A 302 3.12 6.11 27.63
C ARG A 302 1.75 6.27 28.31
N ASN A 303 0.89 7.07 27.66
CA ASN A 303 -0.49 7.23 28.11
C ASN A 303 -1.25 5.93 27.82
N PRO A 304 -2.18 5.47 28.67
CA PRO A 304 -2.97 4.26 28.43
C PRO A 304 -3.99 4.47 27.30
N THR A 305 -3.50 4.75 26.11
CA THR A 305 -4.28 4.71 24.87
C THR A 305 -4.60 3.26 24.61
N LYS A 306 -5.87 2.94 24.35
CA LYS A 306 -6.26 1.59 23.94
C LYS A 306 -5.96 1.42 22.46
N PRO A 307 -4.89 0.71 22.06
CA PRO A 307 -4.53 0.59 20.64
C PRO A 307 -5.64 -0.02 19.81
N LEU A 308 -6.38 -0.99 20.35
CA LEU A 308 -7.50 -1.63 19.66
C LEU A 308 -8.56 -0.61 19.21
N ASP A 309 -8.95 0.32 20.10
CA ASP A 309 -9.97 1.33 19.79
C ASP A 309 -9.46 2.30 18.71
N CYS A 310 -8.16 2.65 18.77
CA CYS A 310 -7.54 3.49 17.73
C CYS A 310 -7.49 2.78 16.38
N PHE A 311 -7.09 1.52 16.33
CA PHE A 311 -7.07 0.74 15.10
C PHE A 311 -8.48 0.53 14.54
N ALA A 312 -9.48 0.29 15.39
CA ALA A 312 -10.87 0.20 14.97
C ALA A 312 -11.35 1.53 14.33
N ALA A 313 -11.02 2.67 14.95
CA ALA A 313 -11.32 4.00 14.38
C ALA A 313 -10.57 4.27 13.06
N LEU A 314 -9.42 3.61 12.83
CA LEU A 314 -8.72 3.60 11.55
C LEU A 314 -9.39 2.71 10.50
N GLY A 315 -10.39 1.92 10.86
CA GLY A 315 -11.11 1.02 9.97
C GLY A 315 -10.62 -0.42 9.98
N PHE A 316 -9.77 -0.79 10.94
CA PHE A 316 -9.39 -2.19 11.13
C PHE A 316 -10.56 -3.01 11.68
N ASP A 317 -10.61 -4.27 11.31
CA ASP A 317 -11.54 -5.25 11.89
C ASP A 317 -11.17 -5.51 13.35
N SER A 318 -11.96 -4.95 14.26
CA SER A 318 -11.72 -5.04 15.71
C SER A 318 -11.82 -6.48 16.24
N LYS A 319 -12.69 -7.31 15.64
CA LYS A 319 -12.82 -8.73 15.99
C LYS A 319 -11.53 -9.48 15.68
N LYS A 320 -10.97 -9.28 14.49
CA LYS A 320 -9.67 -9.87 14.13
C LYS A 320 -8.55 -9.37 15.04
N LEU A 321 -8.50 -8.06 15.33
CA LEU A 321 -7.47 -7.48 16.19
C LEU A 321 -7.58 -7.94 17.64
N SER A 322 -8.78 -8.28 18.13
CA SER A 322 -8.93 -8.77 19.51
C SER A 322 -8.11 -10.04 19.78
N TYR A 323 -7.93 -10.89 18.76
CA TYR A 323 -7.11 -12.12 18.88
C TYR A 323 -5.62 -11.84 19.16
N ILE A 324 -5.12 -10.68 18.74
CA ILE A 324 -3.74 -10.23 19.01
C ILE A 324 -3.70 -9.02 19.95
N GLY A 325 -4.81 -8.77 20.68
CA GLY A 325 -4.99 -7.58 21.50
C GLY A 325 -3.85 -7.34 22.48
N GLY A 326 -3.35 -8.40 23.13
CA GLY A 326 -2.21 -8.34 24.04
C GLY A 326 -0.89 -7.92 23.39
N SER A 327 -0.73 -8.15 22.08
CA SER A 327 0.48 -7.77 21.32
C SER A 327 0.40 -6.35 20.74
N LEU A 328 -0.79 -5.73 20.68
CA LEU A 328 -0.97 -4.42 20.05
C LEU A 328 -0.11 -3.31 20.68
N PRO A 329 0.06 -3.20 22.01
CA PRO A 329 0.95 -2.19 22.58
C PRO A 329 2.40 -2.33 22.12
N ALA A 330 2.94 -3.56 22.11
CA ALA A 330 4.30 -3.83 21.62
C ALA A 330 4.41 -3.58 20.11
N LEU A 331 3.40 -3.96 19.34
CA LEU A 331 3.32 -3.68 17.92
C LEU A 331 3.38 -2.17 17.63
N CYS A 332 2.65 -1.35 18.40
CA CYS A 332 2.70 0.10 18.28
C CYS A 332 4.10 0.67 18.55
N GLN A 333 4.85 0.12 19.51
CA GLN A 333 6.24 0.53 19.76
C GLN A 333 7.15 0.24 18.55
N ILE A 334 6.89 -0.83 17.81
CA ILE A 334 7.62 -1.17 16.58
C ILE A 334 7.19 -0.25 15.43
N LEU A 335 5.88 -0.10 15.22
CA LEU A 335 5.32 0.69 14.11
C LEU A 335 5.70 2.18 14.21
N PHE A 336 5.69 2.73 15.43
CA PHE A 336 5.90 4.16 15.66
C PHE A 336 7.26 4.51 16.24
N ARG A 337 8.20 3.58 16.20
CA ARG A 337 9.56 3.75 16.73
C ARG A 337 10.23 5.09 16.37
N PRO A 338 10.14 5.62 15.13
CA PRO A 338 10.75 6.91 14.78
C PRO A 338 10.20 8.09 15.58
N PHE A 339 8.94 8.01 16.03
CA PHE A 339 8.28 9.09 16.79
C PHE A 339 8.56 9.03 18.29
N LEU A 340 9.09 7.94 18.79
CA LEU A 340 9.34 7.75 20.23
C LEU A 340 10.59 8.49 20.72
N LEU A 341 11.42 8.96 19.81
CA LEU A 341 12.71 9.58 20.07
C LEU A 341 12.69 11.08 19.73
N ASN A 342 13.48 11.87 20.48
CA ASN A 342 13.69 13.30 20.20
C ASN A 342 14.97 13.58 19.39
N HIS A 343 15.80 12.57 19.20
CA HIS A 343 17.04 12.67 18.45
C HIS A 343 16.86 12.12 17.02
N PRO A 344 17.77 12.42 16.10
CA PRO A 344 17.72 11.87 14.75
C PRO A 344 17.64 10.35 14.75
N PHE A 345 16.72 9.82 13.98
CA PHE A 345 16.46 8.40 13.81
C PHE A 345 17.02 7.93 12.47
N ASN A 346 17.81 6.85 12.49
CA ASN A 346 18.32 6.23 11.28
C ASN A 346 17.26 5.26 10.71
N PRO A 347 16.72 5.51 9.50
CA PRO A 347 15.69 4.66 8.89
C PRO A 347 16.14 3.21 8.68
N GLU A 348 17.43 2.94 8.48
CA GLU A 348 17.97 1.58 8.32
C GLU A 348 17.82 0.74 9.59
N GLN A 349 17.86 1.38 10.76
CA GLN A 349 17.71 0.72 12.06
C GLN A 349 16.28 0.38 12.42
N TRP A 350 15.29 0.82 11.62
CA TRP A 350 13.90 0.52 11.92
C TRP A 350 13.58 -0.96 11.82
N GLN A 351 14.07 -1.61 10.78
CA GLN A 351 13.86 -3.04 10.52
C GLN A 351 12.39 -3.46 10.75
N LEU A 352 11.45 -2.60 10.31
CA LEU A 352 10.03 -2.70 10.62
C LEU A 352 9.45 -4.09 10.31
N GLY A 353 9.77 -4.63 9.13
CA GLY A 353 9.28 -5.94 8.70
C GLY A 353 9.76 -7.07 9.60
N GLN A 354 11.03 -7.03 10.02
CA GLN A 354 11.60 -8.01 10.93
C GLN A 354 10.99 -7.88 12.32
N GLY A 355 10.92 -6.68 12.88
CA GLY A 355 10.32 -6.47 14.21
C GLY A 355 8.87 -6.93 14.31
N VAL A 356 8.05 -6.68 13.26
CA VAL A 356 6.68 -7.19 13.18
C VAL A 356 6.66 -8.72 13.06
N ASN A 357 7.58 -9.32 12.29
CA ASN A 357 7.68 -10.76 12.16
C ASN A 357 8.12 -11.42 13.47
N ASP A 358 9.09 -10.85 14.18
CA ASP A 358 9.60 -11.39 15.44
C ASP A 358 8.53 -11.31 16.56
N LEU A 359 7.71 -10.25 16.57
CA LEU A 359 6.62 -10.08 17.52
C LEU A 359 5.43 -10.99 17.22
N LEU A 360 4.99 -11.04 15.96
CA LEU A 360 3.71 -11.64 15.58
C LEU A 360 3.86 -12.99 14.86
N GLY A 361 5.06 -13.33 14.35
CA GLY A 361 5.23 -14.51 13.51
C GLY A 361 4.22 -14.52 12.34
N ASP A 362 3.50 -15.62 12.17
CA ASP A 362 2.48 -15.74 11.13
C ASP A 362 1.25 -14.85 11.36
N TYR A 363 0.99 -14.39 12.60
CA TYR A 363 -0.10 -13.44 12.88
C TYR A 363 0.11 -12.05 12.27
N ARG A 364 1.31 -11.73 11.72
CA ARG A 364 1.50 -10.55 10.89
C ARG A 364 0.53 -10.51 9.70
N TRP A 365 0.16 -11.66 9.16
CA TRP A 365 -0.84 -11.76 8.09
C TRP A 365 -2.25 -11.51 8.60
N TRP A 366 -2.54 -11.96 9.83
CA TRP A 366 -3.79 -11.67 10.51
C TRP A 366 -3.98 -10.18 10.75
N PHE A 367 -2.95 -9.52 11.29
CA PHE A 367 -2.92 -8.06 11.44
C PHE A 367 -3.13 -7.34 10.10
N ARG A 368 -2.42 -7.77 9.06
CA ARG A 368 -2.57 -7.20 7.71
C ARG A 368 -3.98 -7.39 7.15
N SER A 369 -4.58 -8.56 7.33
CA SER A 369 -5.93 -8.85 6.85
C SER A 369 -7.02 -8.13 7.62
N ALA A 370 -6.76 -7.67 8.83
CA ALA A 370 -7.65 -6.84 9.61
C ALA A 370 -7.66 -5.38 9.11
N GLY A 371 -6.60 -4.94 8.42
CA GLY A 371 -6.47 -3.57 7.92
C GLY A 371 -7.38 -3.29 6.73
N PRO A 372 -7.96 -2.08 6.63
CA PRO A 372 -8.74 -1.69 5.48
C PRO A 372 -7.85 -1.54 4.24
N SER A 373 -8.39 -1.88 3.07
CA SER A 373 -7.65 -1.94 1.80
C SER A 373 -7.06 -0.60 1.35
N ASP A 374 -7.66 0.52 1.75
CA ASP A 374 -7.19 1.87 1.40
C ASP A 374 -5.93 2.30 2.17
N LEU A 375 -5.68 1.74 3.37
CA LEU A 375 -4.44 2.00 4.12
C LEU A 375 -3.20 1.40 3.45
N PHE A 376 -3.36 0.49 2.50
CA PHE A 376 -2.23 -0.04 1.73
C PHE A 376 -1.45 1.07 1.00
N LEU A 377 -2.15 2.04 0.41
CA LEU A 377 -1.51 3.17 -0.26
C LEU A 377 -0.80 4.10 0.73
N LEU A 378 -1.35 4.29 1.93
CA LEU A 378 -0.68 5.06 3.00
C LEU A 378 0.62 4.37 3.44
N MET A 379 0.58 3.05 3.63
CA MET A 379 1.78 2.26 3.94
C MET A 379 2.83 2.39 2.84
N ARG A 380 2.40 2.38 1.57
CA ARG A 380 3.27 2.59 0.41
C ARG A 380 3.92 3.98 0.41
N ALA A 381 3.15 5.04 0.74
CA ALA A 381 3.68 6.40 0.88
C ALA A 381 4.78 6.48 1.94
N PHE A 382 4.57 5.84 3.10
CA PHE A 382 5.59 5.75 4.15
C PHE A 382 6.82 4.95 3.71
N GLN A 383 6.65 3.81 3.06
CA GLN A 383 7.77 2.99 2.58
C GLN A 383 8.62 3.75 1.58
N GLY A 384 8.01 4.45 0.63
CA GLY A 384 8.73 5.27 -0.33
C GLY A 384 9.47 6.44 0.32
N LEU A 385 8.88 7.10 1.33
CA LEU A 385 9.59 8.10 2.13
C LEU A 385 10.82 7.50 2.80
N ILE A 386 10.70 6.35 3.47
CA ILE A 386 11.82 5.67 4.12
C ILE A 386 12.93 5.36 3.12
N GLN A 387 12.57 4.82 1.96
CA GLN A 387 13.54 4.52 0.90
C GLN A 387 14.28 5.77 0.41
N GLN A 388 13.57 6.89 0.23
CA GLN A 388 14.21 8.16 -0.16
C GLN A 388 15.15 8.69 0.93
N LEU A 389 14.75 8.61 2.22
CA LEU A 389 15.61 9.02 3.33
C LEU A 389 16.88 8.15 3.44
N GLN A 390 16.77 6.85 3.19
CA GLN A 390 17.92 5.93 3.13
C GLN A 390 18.84 6.27 1.96
N GLN A 391 18.31 6.51 0.77
CA GLN A 391 19.10 6.89 -0.41
C GLN A 391 19.81 8.24 -0.21
N LEU A 392 19.19 9.18 0.49
CA LEU A 392 19.77 10.47 0.83
C LEU A 392 20.78 10.37 1.99
N ASP A 393 20.85 9.25 2.67
CA ASP A 393 21.65 9.04 3.87
C ASP A 393 21.41 10.14 4.92
N VAL A 394 20.14 10.31 5.35
CA VAL A 394 19.75 11.34 6.31
C VAL A 394 19.01 10.76 7.50
N ASN A 395 19.39 11.24 8.67
CA ASN A 395 18.76 10.91 9.94
C ASN A 395 17.97 12.12 10.44
N LEU A 396 16.70 11.94 10.79
CA LEU A 396 15.81 13.03 11.17
C LEU A 396 15.08 12.73 12.49
N ALA A 397 14.85 13.76 13.28
CA ALA A 397 14.02 13.68 14.48
C ALA A 397 12.55 13.84 14.09
N TRP A 398 11.83 12.71 13.97
CA TRP A 398 10.48 12.67 13.40
C TRP A 398 9.43 13.37 14.28
N TRP A 399 9.52 13.20 15.59
CA TRP A 399 8.55 13.82 16.49
C TRP A 399 8.59 15.35 16.48
N PRO A 400 9.72 16.02 16.61
CA PRO A 400 9.81 17.46 16.43
C PRO A 400 9.29 17.96 15.07
N LEU A 401 9.59 17.24 13.99
CA LEU A 401 9.08 17.57 12.65
C LEU A 401 7.55 17.39 12.58
N LEU A 402 7.01 16.35 13.20
CA LEU A 402 5.56 16.16 13.29
C LEU A 402 4.92 17.31 14.06
N GLN A 403 5.43 17.66 15.24
CA GLN A 403 4.91 18.77 16.04
C GLN A 403 4.92 20.10 15.27
N GLN A 404 6.00 20.37 14.54
CA GLN A 404 6.09 21.55 13.70
C GLN A 404 5.10 21.53 12.54
N ALA A 405 4.92 20.36 11.91
CA ALA A 405 4.04 20.21 10.75
C ALA A 405 2.56 20.38 11.09
N VAL A 406 2.10 19.81 12.22
CA VAL A 406 0.69 19.72 12.58
C VAL A 406 0.25 20.79 13.60
N GLY A 407 1.20 21.35 14.36
CA GLY A 407 0.92 22.28 15.45
C GLY A 407 0.45 21.57 16.73
N ARG A 408 0.59 22.27 17.85
CA ARG A 408 0.22 21.77 19.18
C ARG A 408 -1.28 21.53 19.32
N ASP A 409 -2.08 22.44 18.80
CA ASP A 409 -3.55 22.40 18.91
C ASP A 409 -4.14 21.12 18.28
N LEU A 410 -3.59 20.67 17.13
CA LEU A 410 -4.07 19.44 16.48
C LEU A 410 -3.69 18.20 17.28
N ILE A 411 -2.52 18.19 17.91
CA ILE A 411 -2.10 17.09 18.80
C ILE A 411 -3.02 17.04 20.04
N GLU A 412 -3.31 18.19 20.67
CA GLU A 412 -4.22 18.26 21.81
C GLU A 412 -5.65 17.81 21.42
N ARG A 413 -6.15 18.24 20.26
CA ARG A 413 -7.44 17.76 19.71
C ARG A 413 -7.43 16.25 19.48
N ALA A 414 -6.36 15.70 18.95
CA ALA A 414 -6.24 14.27 18.75
C ALA A 414 -6.23 13.51 20.09
N MET A 415 -5.51 14.00 21.08
CA MET A 415 -5.49 13.39 22.43
C MET A 415 -6.86 13.45 23.11
N ALA A 416 -7.61 14.54 22.93
CA ALA A 416 -8.97 14.71 23.45
C ALA A 416 -10.03 13.94 22.63
N TYR A 417 -9.71 13.49 21.42
CA TYR A 417 -10.67 12.82 20.54
C TYR A 417 -11.24 11.56 21.20
N GLN A 418 -12.57 11.49 21.30
CA GLN A 418 -13.28 10.34 21.84
C GLN A 418 -13.37 9.27 20.74
N LEU A 419 -12.70 8.16 20.98
CA LEU A 419 -12.75 7.01 20.07
C LEU A 419 -14.12 6.32 20.17
N PRO A 420 -14.68 5.82 19.07
CA PRO A 420 -15.87 4.97 19.12
C PRO A 420 -15.62 3.77 20.02
N ALA A 421 -16.59 3.42 20.84
CA ALA A 421 -16.50 2.22 21.66
C ALA A 421 -16.46 0.97 20.78
N VAL A 422 -15.49 0.11 21.03
CA VAL A 422 -15.41 -1.18 20.35
C VAL A 422 -16.24 -2.18 21.12
N GLU A 423 -17.39 -2.56 20.56
CA GLU A 423 -18.19 -3.67 21.07
C GLU A 423 -17.51 -4.97 20.65
N LEU A 424 -16.78 -5.59 21.57
CA LEU A 424 -16.33 -6.96 21.40
C LEU A 424 -17.47 -7.90 21.81
N PRO A 425 -17.67 -9.04 21.11
CA PRO A 425 -18.62 -10.05 21.57
C PRO A 425 -18.27 -10.39 23.01
N THR A 426 -19.20 -10.21 23.92
CA THR A 426 -19.06 -10.57 25.32
C THR A 426 -18.84 -12.08 25.39
N ALA A 427 -17.61 -12.50 25.58
CA ALA A 427 -17.36 -13.83 26.11
C ALA A 427 -18.05 -13.88 27.46
N THR A 428 -18.95 -14.86 27.64
CA THR A 428 -19.60 -15.11 28.92
C THR A 428 -18.52 -15.07 29.98
N ALA A 429 -18.65 -14.18 30.98
CA ALA A 429 -17.61 -13.92 31.97
C ALA A 429 -17.37 -15.18 32.80
N LEU A 430 -16.49 -16.05 32.34
CA LEU A 430 -15.91 -17.12 33.14
C LEU A 430 -14.78 -16.52 33.99
N SER A 431 -14.63 -17.01 35.21
CA SER A 431 -13.53 -16.59 36.05
C SER A 431 -12.19 -16.85 35.35
N PHE A 432 -11.22 -15.95 35.52
CA PHE A 432 -9.91 -15.97 34.83
C PHE A 432 -9.20 -17.33 34.95
N ASP A 433 -9.42 -18.06 36.03
CA ASP A 433 -8.84 -19.38 36.34
C ASP A 433 -9.48 -20.53 35.53
N GLN A 434 -10.57 -20.30 34.83
CA GLN A 434 -11.32 -21.30 34.06
C GLN A 434 -11.21 -21.10 32.54
N GLN A 435 -10.59 -20.04 32.08
CA GLN A 435 -10.42 -19.78 30.64
C GLN A 435 -9.09 -20.36 30.15
N ALA A 436 -9.16 -21.01 28.99
CA ALA A 436 -7.94 -21.37 28.27
C ALA A 436 -7.24 -20.11 27.76
N ALA A 437 -5.92 -20.08 27.89
CA ALA A 437 -5.08 -19.00 27.39
C ALA A 437 -4.64 -19.23 25.94
N LYS A 438 -4.58 -20.49 25.51
CA LYS A 438 -4.04 -20.86 24.20
C LYS A 438 -4.87 -21.91 23.49
N LEU A 439 -4.98 -21.75 22.16
CA LEU A 439 -5.35 -22.78 21.21
C LEU A 439 -4.06 -23.42 20.68
N CYS A 440 -3.87 -24.69 20.92
CA CYS A 440 -2.69 -25.43 20.50
C CYS A 440 -3.02 -26.40 19.36
N VAL A 441 -2.17 -26.41 18.33
CA VAL A 441 -2.25 -27.34 17.20
C VAL A 441 -0.92 -28.07 17.09
N ARG A 442 -0.96 -29.39 17.11
CA ARG A 442 0.21 -30.25 16.86
C ARG A 442 -0.05 -31.20 15.71
N VAL A 443 0.87 -31.26 14.77
CA VAL A 443 0.84 -32.22 13.67
C VAL A 443 2.05 -33.11 13.80
N THR A 444 1.82 -34.43 13.86
CA THR A 444 2.86 -35.45 13.89
C THR A 444 2.73 -36.35 12.66
N GLU A 445 3.84 -36.89 12.19
CA GLU A 445 3.92 -37.91 11.15
C GLU A 445 4.76 -39.07 11.68
N GLY A 446 4.07 -40.16 12.05
CA GLY A 446 4.68 -41.19 12.93
C GLY A 446 5.06 -40.56 14.29
N ASP A 447 6.30 -40.79 14.73
CA ASP A 447 6.83 -40.23 15.98
C ASP A 447 7.44 -38.82 15.80
N GLU A 448 7.51 -38.31 14.57
CA GLU A 448 8.14 -37.02 14.27
C GLU A 448 7.13 -35.86 14.32
N GLN A 449 7.44 -34.85 15.14
CA GLN A 449 6.62 -33.63 15.21
C GLN A 449 6.96 -32.72 14.01
N ARG A 450 5.99 -32.50 13.10
CA ARG A 450 6.12 -31.64 11.92
C ARG A 450 5.73 -30.19 12.18
N VAL A 451 4.68 -30.00 13.00
CA VAL A 451 4.15 -28.65 13.30
C VAL A 451 3.75 -28.61 14.77
N SER A 452 4.07 -27.52 15.43
CA SER A 452 3.52 -27.16 16.73
C SER A 452 3.24 -25.66 16.74
N VAL A 453 1.98 -25.29 16.90
CA VAL A 453 1.51 -23.90 16.91
C VAL A 453 0.69 -23.68 18.15
N ALA A 454 0.96 -22.58 18.86
CA ALA A 454 0.13 -22.10 19.95
C ALA A 454 -0.41 -20.71 19.57
N MET A 455 -1.70 -20.52 19.75
CA MET A 455 -2.45 -19.30 19.41
C MET A 455 -3.24 -18.82 20.62
N PRO A 456 -3.67 -17.54 20.67
CA PRO A 456 -4.66 -17.13 21.66
C PRO A 456 -5.90 -18.03 21.60
N ALA A 457 -6.45 -18.38 22.74
CA ALA A 457 -7.51 -19.37 22.83
C ALA A 457 -8.77 -18.96 22.06
N GLU A 458 -9.03 -17.65 21.93
CA GLU A 458 -10.15 -17.06 21.19
C GLU A 458 -10.12 -17.40 19.69
N ALA A 459 -8.96 -17.72 19.14
CA ALA A 459 -8.80 -18.16 17.76
C ALA A 459 -9.62 -19.42 17.44
N VAL A 460 -10.02 -20.17 18.45
CA VAL A 460 -10.90 -21.34 18.34
C VAL A 460 -12.27 -21.02 17.75
N LEU A 461 -12.76 -19.80 17.90
CA LEU A 461 -14.05 -19.36 17.35
C LEU A 461 -14.04 -19.25 15.82
N ASP A 462 -12.86 -19.10 15.24
CA ASP A 462 -12.66 -19.05 13.79
C ASP A 462 -11.82 -20.24 13.28
N LEU A 463 -11.85 -21.36 14.00
CA LEU A 463 -11.04 -22.55 13.74
C LEU A 463 -11.16 -23.06 12.29
N GLU A 464 -12.35 -22.98 11.70
CA GLU A 464 -12.61 -23.39 10.32
C GLU A 464 -11.74 -22.59 9.31
N HIS A 465 -11.51 -21.29 9.58
CA HIS A 465 -10.69 -20.44 8.73
C HIS A 465 -9.17 -20.62 8.98
N LEU A 466 -8.79 -21.24 10.10
CA LEU A 466 -7.41 -21.49 10.47
C LEU A 466 -6.88 -22.83 9.94
N ILE A 467 -7.78 -23.73 9.52
CA ILE A 467 -7.43 -25.02 8.95
C ILE A 467 -7.14 -24.84 7.45
N PRO A 468 -6.01 -25.37 6.92
CA PRO A 468 -5.74 -25.37 5.49
C PRO A 468 -6.90 -26.01 4.70
N GLU A 469 -7.25 -25.42 3.55
CA GLU A 469 -8.43 -25.79 2.78
C GLU A 469 -8.46 -27.29 2.41
N ASP A 470 -7.29 -27.83 2.03
CA ASP A 470 -7.12 -29.24 1.71
C ASP A 470 -7.35 -30.17 2.92
N VAL A 471 -6.97 -29.73 4.12
CA VAL A 471 -7.23 -30.46 5.38
C VAL A 471 -8.70 -30.29 5.79
N LEU A 472 -9.25 -29.10 5.62
CA LEU A 472 -10.65 -28.80 5.92
C LEU A 472 -11.62 -29.64 5.10
N GLU A 473 -11.35 -29.79 3.79
CA GLU A 473 -12.14 -30.64 2.91
C GLU A 473 -12.11 -32.10 3.38
N ARG A 474 -10.92 -32.62 3.77
CA ARG A 474 -10.78 -33.98 4.30
C ARG A 474 -11.48 -34.17 5.64
N ILE A 475 -11.41 -33.18 6.53
CA ILE A 475 -12.16 -33.19 7.79
C ILE A 475 -13.66 -33.27 7.51
N LYS A 476 -14.18 -32.41 6.61
CA LYS A 476 -15.59 -32.39 6.22
C LYS A 476 -16.01 -33.72 5.55
N ALA A 477 -15.18 -34.26 4.66
CA ALA A 477 -15.43 -35.54 4.00
C ALA A 477 -15.44 -36.71 4.96
N SER A 478 -14.66 -36.65 6.05
CA SER A 478 -14.61 -37.72 7.06
C SER A 478 -15.92 -37.86 7.85
N GLY A 479 -16.71 -36.79 7.95
CA GLY A 479 -17.95 -36.73 8.75
C GLY A 479 -17.76 -36.92 10.25
N LYS A 480 -16.51 -37.03 10.74
CA LYS A 480 -16.19 -37.33 12.15
C LYS A 480 -16.14 -36.07 13.03
N ILE A 481 -15.93 -34.90 12.44
CA ILE A 481 -15.74 -33.63 13.16
C ILE A 481 -16.64 -32.59 12.53
N ASP A 482 -17.61 -32.10 13.31
CA ASP A 482 -18.44 -30.95 12.94
C ASP A 482 -17.86 -29.70 13.59
N LEU A 483 -17.09 -28.95 12.78
CA LEU A 483 -16.43 -27.72 13.25
C LEU A 483 -17.44 -26.62 13.61
N LYS A 484 -18.61 -26.59 12.95
CA LYS A 484 -19.66 -25.62 13.27
C LYS A 484 -20.29 -25.92 14.62
N GLN A 485 -20.65 -27.17 14.85
CA GLN A 485 -21.19 -27.62 16.16
C GLN A 485 -20.17 -27.40 17.27
N LEU A 486 -18.87 -27.63 16.99
CA LEU A 486 -17.78 -27.36 17.92
C LEU A 486 -17.69 -25.86 18.27
N ALA A 487 -17.72 -24.97 17.28
CA ALA A 487 -17.73 -23.53 17.47
C ALA A 487 -18.96 -23.05 18.27
N ASP A 488 -20.14 -23.58 17.97
CA ASP A 488 -21.37 -23.26 18.70
C ASP A 488 -21.32 -23.75 20.15
N SER A 489 -20.77 -24.94 20.38
CA SER A 489 -20.52 -25.48 21.74
C SER A 489 -19.53 -24.60 22.54
N ILE A 490 -18.51 -24.06 21.90
CA ILE A 490 -17.54 -23.17 22.55
C ILE A 490 -18.18 -21.83 22.89
N ARG A 491 -19.01 -21.29 21.98
CA ARG A 491 -19.77 -20.05 22.25
C ARG A 491 -20.74 -20.21 23.43
N ALA A 492 -21.36 -21.38 23.55
CA ALA A 492 -22.32 -21.67 24.62
C ALA A 492 -21.64 -21.94 25.97
N ASN A 493 -20.53 -22.69 25.99
CA ASN A 493 -19.89 -23.20 27.19
C ASN A 493 -18.61 -22.45 27.61
N GLY A 494 -18.16 -21.48 26.79
CA GLY A 494 -16.92 -20.74 27.00
C GLY A 494 -15.67 -21.46 26.49
N ILE A 495 -14.58 -20.70 26.47
CA ILE A 495 -13.25 -21.15 26.01
C ILE A 495 -12.53 -21.80 27.21
N ILE A 496 -12.81 -23.08 27.44
CA ILE A 496 -12.30 -23.84 28.60
C ILE A 496 -11.18 -24.78 28.15
N PRO A 497 -10.10 -25.00 28.95
CA PRO A 497 -9.05 -25.97 28.63
C PRO A 497 -9.62 -27.36 28.36
N ARG A 498 -9.44 -27.87 27.16
CA ARG A 498 -9.87 -29.20 26.74
C ARG A 498 -9.31 -29.59 25.40
N GLN A 499 -9.24 -30.90 25.13
CA GLN A 499 -9.01 -31.39 23.78
C GLN A 499 -10.25 -31.12 22.91
N LEU A 500 -10.06 -30.51 21.74
CA LEU A 500 -11.14 -30.22 20.81
C LEU A 500 -11.37 -31.39 19.85
N PHE A 501 -10.32 -31.83 19.17
CA PHE A 501 -10.36 -33.03 18.35
C PHE A 501 -8.97 -33.58 18.03
N VAL A 502 -8.95 -34.83 17.56
CA VAL A 502 -7.81 -35.45 16.89
C VAL A 502 -8.31 -35.91 15.52
N PHE A 503 -7.54 -35.59 14.49
CA PHE A 503 -7.82 -36.01 13.11
C PHE A 503 -6.60 -36.71 12.54
N GLU A 504 -6.80 -37.91 12.01
CA GLU A 504 -5.75 -38.74 11.40
C GLU A 504 -6.02 -38.85 9.90
N ASP A 505 -5.01 -38.50 9.11
CA ASP A 505 -5.10 -38.54 7.65
C ASP A 505 -3.72 -38.71 7.02
N GLY A 506 -3.58 -39.68 6.10
CA GLY A 506 -2.38 -39.89 5.31
C GLY A 506 -1.10 -40.10 6.14
N GLY A 507 -1.20 -40.76 7.30
CA GLY A 507 -0.07 -40.99 8.22
C GLY A 507 0.28 -39.80 9.10
N LYS A 508 -0.51 -38.71 9.03
CA LYS A 508 -0.39 -37.54 9.88
C LYS A 508 -1.50 -37.50 10.92
N THR A 509 -1.14 -37.10 12.15
CA THR A 509 -2.09 -36.91 13.25
C THR A 509 -2.13 -35.41 13.59
N TYR A 510 -3.31 -34.83 13.47
CA TYR A 510 -3.60 -33.45 13.84
C TYR A 510 -4.29 -33.45 15.21
N ARG A 511 -3.64 -32.91 16.22
CA ARG A 511 -4.22 -32.75 17.56
C ARG A 511 -4.45 -31.28 17.84
N VAL A 512 -5.69 -30.94 18.22
CA VAL A 512 -6.11 -29.56 18.52
C VAL A 512 -6.71 -29.53 19.92
N TRP A 513 -6.23 -28.61 20.77
CA TRP A 513 -6.70 -28.46 22.13
C TRP A 513 -6.59 -27.02 22.63
N LEU A 514 -7.36 -26.71 23.66
CA LEU A 514 -7.29 -25.47 24.44
C LEU A 514 -6.54 -25.73 25.74
N GLU A 515 -5.59 -24.85 26.08
CA GLU A 515 -4.85 -24.86 27.36
C GLU A 515 -4.72 -23.46 27.97
#